data_c96b4fb334093966b9425e49d7d4e5cb
#
_entry.id   c96b4fb334093966b9425e49d7d4e5cb
#
_cell.length_a   1.000
_cell.length_b   1.000
_cell.length_c   1.000
_cell.angle_alpha   90.00
_cell.angle_beta   90.00
_cell.angle_gamma   90.00
#
_symmetry.space_group_name_H-M   'P 1'
#
loop_
_entity.id
_entity.type
_entity.pdbx_description
1 polymer ?
#
loop_
_entity_poly.entity_id
_entity_poly.type
_entity_poly.pdbx_seq_one_letter_code
_entity_poly.pdbx_strand_id
1 'polypeptide(L)'
;MADDSVDLSLWNNAYTDTSNGITMNFTASVKHNGQETDLDQVTKVFEGDEFNLKYKWELDNSAIPRDGNPIYIKVNFNDLNNLELISGKQDIMLEGKKVGYIYISNGYAYICLDNQTFLTENTRKGDGTIYGNVKL
;
A
#
# COMPACT_ATOMS: atom_id res chain seq x y z
N MET A 1 -17.50 -11.10 12.07
CA MET A 1 -16.04 -10.93 12.10
C MET A 1 -15.56 -10.46 10.72
N ALA A 2 -14.81 -9.39 10.68
CA ALA A 2 -14.28 -8.92 9.40
C ALA A 2 -13.24 -9.93 8.89
N ASP A 3 -13.31 -10.24 7.60
CA ASP A 3 -12.33 -11.09 6.95
C ASP A 3 -11.25 -10.18 6.35
N ASP A 4 -10.07 -10.18 6.96
CA ASP A 4 -8.92 -9.39 6.49
C ASP A 4 -8.07 -10.17 5.49
N SER A 5 -8.51 -11.36 5.08
CA SER A 5 -7.76 -12.14 4.10
C SER A 5 -7.78 -11.47 2.73
N VAL A 6 -6.69 -11.62 1.99
CA VAL A 6 -6.53 -11.06 0.66
C VAL A 6 -6.09 -12.18 -0.27
N ASP A 7 -6.79 -12.34 -1.38
CA ASP A 7 -6.40 -13.33 -2.39
C ASP A 7 -5.28 -12.74 -3.25
N LEU A 8 -4.04 -13.09 -2.90
CA LEU A 8 -2.86 -12.54 -3.56
C LEU A 8 -2.72 -12.97 -5.01
N SER A 9 -3.44 -14.02 -5.44
CA SER A 9 -3.39 -14.46 -6.84
C SER A 9 -3.96 -13.42 -7.80
N LEU A 10 -4.82 -12.54 -7.31
CA LEU A 10 -5.38 -11.47 -8.13
C LEU A 10 -4.32 -10.47 -8.59
N TRP A 11 -3.16 -10.45 -7.94
CA TRP A 11 -2.06 -9.52 -8.27
C TRP A 11 -1.00 -10.14 -9.18
N ASN A 12 -1.22 -11.33 -9.74
CA ASN A 12 -0.22 -11.95 -10.62
C ASN A 12 0.08 -11.11 -11.87
N ASN A 13 -0.90 -10.37 -12.36
CA ASN A 13 -0.76 -9.50 -13.53
C ASN A 13 -0.94 -8.03 -13.15
N ALA A 14 -0.60 -7.67 -11.91
CA ALA A 14 -0.81 -6.33 -11.41
C ALA A 14 0.17 -5.33 -12.05
N TYR A 15 -0.25 -4.08 -12.07
CA TYR A 15 0.65 -2.98 -12.38
C TYR A 15 1.72 -2.86 -11.29
N THR A 16 2.82 -2.18 -11.60
CA THR A 16 3.89 -1.87 -10.66
C THR A 16 4.03 -0.36 -10.54
N ASP A 17 4.85 0.08 -9.59
CA ASP A 17 5.13 1.50 -9.42
C ASP A 17 5.85 2.13 -10.62
N THR A 18 6.40 1.28 -11.51
CA THR A 18 7.04 1.73 -12.75
C THR A 18 6.13 1.60 -13.97
N SER A 19 4.91 1.11 -13.79
CA SER A 19 3.95 1.01 -14.88
C SER A 19 3.55 2.40 -15.39
N ASN A 20 3.32 2.48 -16.70
CA ASN A 20 2.99 3.76 -17.32
C ASN A 20 1.70 4.34 -16.71
N GLY A 21 1.78 5.60 -16.28
CA GLY A 21 0.64 6.29 -15.71
C GLY A 21 0.43 6.07 -14.22
N ILE A 22 1.29 5.29 -13.56
CA ILE A 22 1.16 5.02 -12.13
C ILE A 22 2.34 5.65 -11.39
N THR A 23 2.04 6.41 -10.34
CA THR A 23 3.04 6.94 -9.43
C THR A 23 2.65 6.54 -8.01
N MET A 24 3.53 5.80 -7.32
CA MET A 24 3.36 5.37 -5.94
C MET A 24 4.62 5.70 -5.17
N ASN A 25 4.49 6.44 -4.08
CA ASN A 25 5.61 6.80 -3.22
C ASN A 25 5.31 6.37 -1.79
N PHE A 26 6.28 5.75 -1.13
CA PHE A 26 6.17 5.25 0.23
C PHE A 26 7.27 5.86 1.09
N THR A 27 6.92 6.24 2.31
CA THR A 27 7.86 6.64 3.35
C THR A 27 7.50 5.88 4.61
N ALA A 28 8.46 5.19 5.20
CA ALA A 28 8.19 4.31 6.33
C ALA A 28 9.00 4.70 7.56
N SER A 29 8.42 4.46 8.73
CA SER A 29 9.10 4.57 10.02
C SER A 29 8.75 3.39 10.90
N VAL A 30 9.64 3.10 11.87
CA VAL A 30 9.45 2.03 12.85
C VAL A 30 9.40 2.65 14.23
N LYS A 31 8.47 2.18 15.05
CA LYS A 31 8.33 2.62 16.44
C LYS A 31 8.66 1.48 17.39
N HIS A 32 9.67 1.71 18.23
CA HIS A 32 10.09 0.76 19.26
C HIS A 32 10.12 1.47 20.61
N ASN A 33 9.41 0.91 21.60
CA ASN A 33 9.32 1.48 22.94
C ASN A 33 8.94 2.96 22.94
N GLY A 34 8.01 3.35 22.05
CA GLY A 34 7.54 4.73 21.97
C GLY A 34 8.40 5.66 21.13
N GLN A 35 9.55 5.19 20.65
CA GLN A 35 10.45 6.01 19.84
C GLN A 35 10.34 5.66 18.36
N GLU A 36 10.01 6.64 17.53
CA GLU A 36 9.86 6.48 16.09
C GLU A 36 11.16 6.86 15.38
N THR A 37 11.56 6.02 14.44
CA THR A 37 12.78 6.21 13.64
C THR A 37 12.46 5.92 12.19
N ASP A 38 12.90 6.78 11.27
CA ASP A 38 12.74 6.52 9.84
C ASP A 38 13.38 5.20 9.46
N LEU A 39 12.71 4.45 8.58
CA LEU A 39 13.13 3.09 8.25
C LEU A 39 14.55 3.04 7.66
N ASP A 40 14.95 4.05 6.90
CA ASP A 40 16.28 4.14 6.32
C ASP A 40 17.36 4.46 7.38
N GLN A 41 16.98 4.87 8.58
CA GLN A 41 17.89 5.15 9.69
C GLN A 41 17.89 4.05 10.75
N VAL A 42 17.04 3.04 10.60
CA VAL A 42 16.93 1.97 11.58
C VAL A 42 18.11 1.03 11.47
N THR A 43 18.84 0.82 12.58
CA THR A 43 19.97 -0.10 12.64
C THR A 43 19.58 -1.45 13.26
N LYS A 44 18.46 -1.52 13.99
CA LYS A 44 18.00 -2.72 14.66
C LYS A 44 16.47 -2.67 14.80
N VAL A 45 15.81 -3.77 14.49
CA VAL A 45 14.36 -3.93 14.68
C VAL A 45 14.08 -5.14 15.54
N PHE A 46 12.92 -5.16 16.17
CA PHE A 46 12.48 -6.22 17.05
C PHE A 46 11.16 -6.78 16.59
N GLU A 47 10.94 -8.06 16.84
CA GLU A 47 9.65 -8.70 16.57
C GLU A 47 8.52 -7.92 17.25
N GLY A 48 7.49 -7.59 16.52
CA GLY A 48 6.33 -6.88 17.04
C GLY A 48 6.45 -5.37 17.07
N ASP A 49 7.59 -4.79 16.68
CA ASP A 49 7.70 -3.34 16.54
C ASP A 49 6.63 -2.83 15.59
N GLU A 50 6.09 -1.66 15.88
CA GLU A 50 5.11 -1.02 15.01
C GLU A 50 5.80 -0.32 13.85
N PHE A 51 5.14 -0.32 12.68
CA PHE A 51 5.58 0.53 11.59
C PHE A 51 4.44 1.40 11.11
N ASN A 52 4.81 2.56 10.58
CA ASN A 52 3.91 3.49 9.90
C ASN A 52 4.40 3.64 8.48
N LEU A 53 3.52 3.36 7.53
CA LEU A 53 3.84 3.52 6.11
C LEU A 53 2.96 4.62 5.55
N LYS A 54 3.58 5.73 5.19
CA LYS A 54 2.89 6.83 4.52
C LYS A 54 3.01 6.62 3.02
N TYR A 55 1.91 6.75 2.31
CA TYR A 55 1.90 6.55 0.87
C TYR A 55 1.21 7.70 0.16
N LYS A 56 1.66 7.97 -1.06
CA LYS A 56 1.00 8.85 -2.01
C LYS A 56 0.84 8.10 -3.31
N TRP A 57 -0.30 8.27 -3.95
CA TRP A 57 -0.56 7.63 -5.23
C TRP A 57 -1.15 8.64 -6.21
N GLU A 58 -0.83 8.43 -7.48
CA GLU A 58 -1.39 9.22 -8.57
C GLU A 58 -1.50 8.33 -9.80
N LEU A 59 -2.65 8.43 -10.48
CA LEU A 59 -2.91 7.70 -11.71
C LEU A 59 -3.25 8.70 -12.79
N ASP A 60 -2.64 8.56 -13.97
CA ASP A 60 -3.10 9.30 -15.13
C ASP A 60 -4.08 8.43 -15.96
N ASN A 61 -4.60 9.01 -17.04
CA ASN A 61 -5.64 8.35 -17.86
C ASN A 61 -5.20 7.01 -18.41
N SER A 62 -3.90 6.83 -18.68
CA SER A 62 -3.40 5.61 -19.29
C SER A 62 -3.39 4.42 -18.33
N ALA A 63 -3.42 4.69 -17.01
CA ALA A 63 -3.40 3.64 -16.00
C ALA A 63 -4.79 3.14 -15.62
N ILE A 64 -5.86 3.82 -16.06
CA ILE A 64 -7.21 3.47 -15.64
C ILE A 64 -7.86 2.59 -16.72
N PRO A 65 -8.14 1.31 -16.40
CA PRO A 65 -8.85 0.44 -17.34
C PRO A 65 -10.23 0.99 -17.66
N ARG A 66 -10.68 0.79 -18.89
CA ARG A 66 -11.98 1.28 -19.33
C ARG A 66 -13.08 0.21 -19.30
N ASP A 67 -12.75 -0.95 -18.73
CA ASP A 67 -13.66 -2.09 -18.67
C ASP A 67 -14.45 -2.16 -17.36
N GLY A 68 -14.22 -1.24 -16.43
CA GLY A 68 -14.90 -1.23 -15.14
C GLY A 68 -14.32 -2.20 -14.11
N ASN A 69 -13.27 -2.93 -14.44
CA ASN A 69 -12.64 -3.86 -13.51
C ASN A 69 -11.76 -3.13 -12.51
N PRO A 70 -11.54 -3.70 -11.31
CA PRO A 70 -10.61 -3.11 -10.36
C PRO A 70 -9.19 -3.00 -10.91
N ILE A 71 -8.46 -2.02 -10.39
CA ILE A 71 -7.04 -1.84 -10.69
C ILE A 71 -6.24 -2.51 -9.59
N TYR A 72 -5.36 -3.42 -9.96
CA TYR A 72 -4.46 -4.11 -9.03
C TYR A 72 -3.05 -3.59 -9.23
N ILE A 73 -2.43 -3.12 -8.14
CA ILE A 73 -1.07 -2.58 -8.14
C ILE A 73 -0.27 -3.31 -7.09
N LYS A 74 0.91 -3.80 -7.45
CA LYS A 74 1.82 -4.51 -6.55
C LYS A 74 3.15 -3.79 -6.54
N VAL A 75 3.56 -3.29 -5.39
CA VAL A 75 4.79 -2.52 -5.26
C VAL A 75 5.72 -3.20 -4.27
N ASN A 76 6.95 -3.45 -4.69
CA ASN A 76 7.99 -3.96 -3.81
C ASN A 76 8.70 -2.77 -3.16
N PHE A 77 8.66 -2.69 -1.83
CA PHE A 77 9.33 -1.62 -1.10
C PHE A 77 10.34 -2.12 -0.06
N ASN A 78 10.51 -3.43 0.04
CA ASN A 78 11.35 -4.01 1.09
C ASN A 78 12.80 -4.12 0.64
N ASP A 79 13.59 -3.09 0.96
CA ASP A 79 15.03 -3.08 0.75
C ASP A 79 15.81 -3.59 1.95
N LEU A 80 15.13 -4.00 3.02
CA LEU A 80 15.77 -4.47 4.25
C LEU A 80 15.82 -5.99 4.26
N ASN A 81 17.02 -6.53 4.41
CA ASN A 81 17.24 -7.97 4.41
C ASN A 81 16.49 -8.64 5.56
N ASN A 82 15.72 -9.68 5.25
CA ASN A 82 15.03 -10.53 6.24
C ASN A 82 14.00 -9.80 7.09
N LEU A 83 13.56 -8.61 6.68
CA LEU A 83 12.53 -7.87 7.37
C LEU A 83 11.20 -8.03 6.68
N GLU A 84 10.19 -8.46 7.41
CA GLU A 84 8.83 -8.56 6.91
C GLU A 84 7.94 -7.56 7.63
N LEU A 85 7.20 -6.76 6.88
CA LEU A 85 6.20 -5.84 7.41
C LEU A 85 4.83 -6.42 7.10
N ILE A 86 3.98 -6.53 8.11
CA ILE A 86 2.65 -7.13 7.98
C ILE A 86 1.60 -6.17 8.49
N SER A 87 0.55 -5.98 7.70
CA SER A 87 -0.61 -5.21 8.11
C SER A 87 -1.89 -5.99 7.82
N GLY A 88 -2.99 -5.57 8.41
CA GLY A 88 -4.29 -6.00 7.93
C GLY A 88 -4.71 -5.22 6.69
N LYS A 89 -5.81 -5.63 6.09
CA LYS A 89 -6.40 -4.90 4.97
C LYS A 89 -6.95 -3.57 5.48
N GLN A 90 -6.52 -2.46 4.88
CA GLN A 90 -6.93 -1.12 5.27
C GLN A 90 -7.52 -0.38 4.09
N ASP A 91 -8.62 0.35 4.33
CA ASP A 91 -9.32 1.07 3.27
C ASP A 91 -8.50 2.26 2.77
N ILE A 92 -8.55 2.49 1.47
CA ILE A 92 -8.06 3.72 0.85
C ILE A 92 -9.26 4.65 0.70
N MET A 93 -9.18 5.81 1.35
CA MET A 93 -10.25 6.80 1.33
C MET A 93 -9.82 8.00 0.49
N LEU A 94 -10.76 8.55 -0.25
CA LEU A 94 -10.54 9.75 -1.04
C LEU A 94 -11.81 10.60 -0.96
N GLU A 95 -11.68 11.80 -0.42
CA GLU A 95 -12.80 12.74 -0.23
C GLU A 95 -14.00 12.09 0.48
N GLY A 96 -13.69 11.31 1.52
CA GLY A 96 -14.72 10.64 2.32
C GLY A 96 -15.32 9.40 1.70
N LYS A 97 -14.84 8.95 0.54
CA LYS A 97 -15.34 7.76 -0.14
C LYS A 97 -14.26 6.70 -0.20
N LYS A 98 -14.67 5.45 -0.02
CA LYS A 98 -13.76 4.31 -0.18
C LYS A 98 -13.51 4.09 -1.66
N VAL A 99 -12.24 4.13 -2.06
CA VAL A 99 -11.85 3.89 -3.46
C VAL A 99 -11.11 2.57 -3.63
N GLY A 100 -10.79 1.89 -2.53
CA GLY A 100 -10.11 0.61 -2.58
C GLY A 100 -9.54 0.23 -1.24
N TYR A 101 -8.53 -0.64 -1.25
CA TYR A 101 -7.84 -1.06 -0.03
C TYR A 101 -6.37 -1.34 -0.32
N ILE A 102 -5.59 -1.40 0.75
CA ILE A 102 -4.17 -1.73 0.69
C ILE A 102 -3.84 -2.74 1.78
N TYR A 103 -2.91 -3.65 1.45
CA TYR A 103 -2.45 -4.71 2.34
C TYR A 103 -0.94 -4.85 2.17
N ILE A 104 -0.21 -4.94 3.29
CA ILE A 104 1.25 -5.03 3.28
C ILE A 104 1.65 -6.41 3.79
N SER A 105 2.44 -7.14 3.02
CA SER A 105 2.98 -8.44 3.43
C SER A 105 4.18 -8.80 2.57
N ASN A 106 5.17 -9.43 3.18
CA ASN A 106 6.37 -9.97 2.50
C ASN A 106 7.14 -8.93 1.71
N GLY A 107 7.14 -7.67 2.19
CA GLY A 107 7.87 -6.60 1.51
C GLY A 107 7.14 -6.00 0.31
N TYR A 108 5.89 -6.37 0.10
CA TYR A 108 5.06 -5.84 -0.98
C TYR A 108 3.86 -5.09 -0.44
N ALA A 109 3.48 -4.04 -1.13
CA ALA A 109 2.19 -3.40 -0.97
C ALA A 109 1.25 -3.94 -2.05
N TYR A 110 0.13 -4.49 -1.63
CA TYR A 110 -0.92 -5.01 -2.51
C TYR A 110 -2.08 -4.02 -2.47
N ILE A 111 -2.33 -3.34 -3.59
CA ILE A 111 -3.29 -2.25 -3.66
C ILE A 111 -4.36 -2.62 -4.67
N CYS A 112 -5.62 -2.51 -4.24
CA CYS A 112 -6.77 -2.68 -5.12
C CYS A 112 -7.55 -1.38 -5.13
N LEU A 113 -7.75 -0.80 -6.30
CA LEU A 113 -8.60 0.37 -6.49
C LEU A 113 -9.86 -0.11 -7.21
N ASP A 114 -10.96 -0.22 -6.48
CA ASP A 114 -12.18 -0.88 -6.96
C ASP A 114 -13.34 0.07 -7.24
N ASN A 115 -13.21 1.35 -6.92
CA ASN A 115 -14.25 2.34 -7.23
C ASN A 115 -13.85 3.18 -8.44
N GLN A 116 -13.90 2.58 -9.61
CA GLN A 116 -13.44 3.24 -10.83
C GLN A 116 -14.33 4.41 -11.26
N THR A 117 -15.61 4.36 -10.95
CA THR A 117 -16.51 5.47 -11.27
C THR A 117 -16.00 6.75 -10.61
N PHE A 118 -15.59 6.68 -9.36
CA PHE A 118 -15.04 7.83 -8.67
C PHE A 118 -13.67 8.23 -9.25
N LEU A 119 -12.83 7.24 -9.53
CA LEU A 119 -11.48 7.48 -10.05
C LEU A 119 -11.49 8.10 -11.45
N THR A 120 -12.50 7.81 -12.26
CA THR A 120 -12.56 8.34 -13.63
C THR A 120 -13.06 9.77 -13.73
N GLU A 121 -13.55 10.37 -12.64
CA GLU A 121 -14.04 11.74 -12.68
C GLU A 121 -12.87 12.74 -12.80
N ASN A 122 -12.27 13.16 -11.73
CA ASN A 122 -11.16 14.12 -11.80
C ASN A 122 -10.11 13.90 -10.73
N THR A 123 -10.44 13.13 -9.71
CA THR A 123 -9.55 12.95 -8.56
C THR A 123 -8.88 11.59 -8.64
N ARG A 124 -7.63 11.57 -9.07
CA ARG A 124 -6.87 10.35 -9.31
C ARG A 124 -5.57 10.34 -8.53
N LYS A 125 -5.55 11.03 -7.43
CA LYS A 125 -4.41 11.07 -6.52
C LYS A 125 -4.90 11.11 -5.09
N GLY A 126 -4.11 10.56 -4.21
CA GLY A 126 -4.44 10.57 -2.79
C GLY A 126 -3.23 10.20 -1.96
N ASP A 127 -3.42 10.24 -0.65
CA ASP A 127 -2.40 9.84 0.30
C ASP A 127 -3.06 9.15 1.49
N GLY A 128 -2.24 8.50 2.28
CA GLY A 128 -2.71 7.84 3.48
C GLY A 128 -1.59 7.28 4.31
N THR A 129 -1.95 6.62 5.41
CA THR A 129 -1.00 5.98 6.31
C THR A 129 -1.50 4.59 6.64
N ILE A 130 -0.60 3.62 6.61
CA ILE A 130 -0.87 2.25 7.01
C ILE A 130 -0.05 1.95 8.24
N TYR A 131 -0.68 1.25 9.19
CA TYR A 131 -0.06 0.80 10.42
C TYR A 131 0.04 -0.71 10.41
N GLY A 132 1.13 -1.24 10.90
CA GLY A 132 1.32 -2.67 11.00
C GLY A 132 2.45 -3.03 11.94
N ASN A 133 2.93 -4.25 11.84
CA ASN A 133 3.95 -4.78 12.73
C ASN A 133 5.10 -5.40 11.96
N VAL A 134 6.28 -5.33 12.57
CA VAL A 134 7.48 -5.99 12.05
C VAL A 134 7.44 -7.46 12.45
N LYS A 135 7.73 -8.34 11.50
CA LYS A 135 7.88 -9.77 11.72
C LYS A 135 9.29 -10.19 11.28
N LEU A 136 9.98 -10.90 12.16
CA LEU A 136 11.32 -11.41 11.89
C LEU A 136 11.30 -12.89 11.51
#